data_91906482e879c2604f10c5e6bd2b2e9f
#
_entry.id   91906482e879c2604f10c5e6bd2b2e9f
#
_cell.length_a   1.000
_cell.length_b   1.000
_cell.length_c   1.000
_cell.angle_alpha   90.00
_cell.angle_beta   90.00
_cell.angle_gamma   90.00
#
_symmetry.space_group_name_H-M   'P 1'
#
loop_
_entity.id
_entity.type
_entity.pdbx_description
1 polymer ?
#
loop_
_entity_poly.entity_id
_entity_poly.type
_entity_poly.pdbx_seq_one_letter_code
_entity_poly.pdbx_strand_id
1 'polypeptide(L)'
;MKKVFKYLIDMRNGERTTDDIDHLGNRRIRTVGEQLANQFNISLSRMQRNIRDRMNQREAESLTPQDLVNSRIITTVLNTFFGTSQLSQFMDQTNPLAEITHKRRISSLGPGGLSRERAGFEVRDVHHTHYGRLCPIETPEGPNIGLINSLATFAKVNNLGFIESPYRIVEKNNKSHKVTDEIVYLSPDEEDRAYIAEATENLKNNKFSNENIRARHGEDFPIISSNSIDYMDVSSNQIVSVSASLIPFLENDDANRALMGSNMMRQAVPLLKPDSPLVGTGIEADVALDSGVTIVCLLYTSPSPRDLSTSR
;
A
#
# COMPACT_ATOMS: atom_id res chain seq x y z
N MET A 1 -22.64 10.86 -19.81
CA MET A 1 -24.08 10.73 -19.52
C MET A 1 -24.74 9.55 -20.23
N LYS A 2 -24.74 9.39 -21.57
CA LYS A 2 -25.42 8.26 -22.24
C LYS A 2 -25.05 6.88 -21.68
N LYS A 3 -23.76 6.62 -21.40
CA LYS A 3 -23.29 5.34 -20.80
C LYS A 3 -23.88 5.10 -19.40
N VAL A 4 -23.98 6.15 -18.58
CA VAL A 4 -24.53 6.07 -17.22
C VAL A 4 -26.04 5.74 -17.27
N PHE A 5 -26.79 6.41 -18.13
CA PHE A 5 -28.21 6.10 -18.31
C PHE A 5 -28.45 4.67 -18.82
N LYS A 6 -27.63 4.19 -19.77
CA LYS A 6 -27.70 2.82 -20.21
C LYS A 6 -27.46 1.85 -19.04
N TYR A 7 -26.40 2.07 -18.26
CA TYR A 7 -26.08 1.27 -17.11
C TYR A 7 -27.22 1.19 -16.09
N LEU A 8 -27.86 2.35 -15.79
CA LEU A 8 -29.01 2.40 -14.88
C LEU A 8 -30.23 1.66 -15.43
N ILE A 9 -30.45 1.68 -16.74
CA ILE A 9 -31.53 0.92 -17.39
C ILE A 9 -31.24 -0.58 -17.32
N ASP A 10 -30.00 -1.00 -17.62
CA ASP A 10 -29.54 -2.38 -17.56
C ASP A 10 -29.69 -2.94 -16.11
N MET A 11 -29.36 -2.12 -15.09
CA MET A 11 -29.60 -2.47 -13.68
C MET A 11 -31.09 -2.65 -13.35
N ARG A 12 -31.93 -1.72 -13.83
CA ARG A 12 -33.39 -1.82 -13.62
C ARG A 12 -33.99 -3.06 -14.26
N ASN A 13 -33.43 -3.48 -15.38
CA ASN A 13 -33.86 -4.68 -16.10
C ASN A 13 -33.31 -5.99 -15.48
N GLY A 14 -32.42 -5.89 -14.49
CA GLY A 14 -31.79 -7.06 -13.88
C GLY A 14 -30.62 -7.64 -14.69
N GLU A 15 -30.19 -6.95 -15.73
CA GLU A 15 -29.04 -7.37 -16.57
C GLU A 15 -27.67 -7.06 -15.91
N ARG A 16 -27.68 -6.20 -14.90
CA ARG A 16 -26.49 -5.81 -14.14
C ARG A 16 -26.80 -5.67 -12.66
N THR A 17 -25.79 -5.92 -11.84
CA THR A 17 -25.80 -5.70 -10.40
C THR A 17 -25.18 -4.33 -10.05
N THR A 18 -25.40 -3.89 -8.82
CA THR A 18 -24.71 -2.71 -8.29
C THR A 18 -23.22 -3.00 -8.12
N ASP A 19 -22.38 -1.98 -8.35
CA ASP A 19 -20.96 -2.10 -8.09
C ASP A 19 -20.71 -2.30 -6.59
N ASP A 20 -19.76 -3.18 -6.27
CA ASP A 20 -19.33 -3.37 -4.90
C ASP A 20 -18.50 -2.18 -4.43
N ILE A 21 -18.93 -1.56 -3.33
CA ILE A 21 -18.29 -0.36 -2.76
C ILE A 21 -16.95 -0.72 -2.10
N ASP A 22 -16.84 -1.92 -1.55
CA ASP A 22 -15.65 -2.36 -0.80
C ASP A 22 -14.56 -2.97 -1.70
N HIS A 23 -14.89 -3.20 -2.95
CA HIS A 23 -13.93 -3.62 -3.97
C HIS A 23 -12.81 -2.58 -4.17
N LEU A 24 -11.53 -2.99 -4.09
CA LEU A 24 -10.39 -2.06 -4.23
C LEU A 24 -10.24 -1.46 -5.64
N GLY A 25 -10.96 -1.95 -6.64
CA GLY A 25 -11.14 -1.29 -7.94
C GLY A 25 -11.98 -0.02 -7.85
N ASN A 26 -12.86 0.11 -6.84
CA ASN A 26 -13.72 1.26 -6.58
C ASN A 26 -13.20 2.15 -5.44
N ARG A 27 -12.27 1.65 -4.63
CA ARG A 27 -11.63 2.38 -3.53
C ARG A 27 -10.19 2.70 -3.88
N ARG A 28 -9.87 3.99 -3.98
CA ARG A 28 -8.51 4.44 -4.27
C ARG A 28 -7.86 5.08 -3.05
N ILE A 29 -6.55 5.07 -3.04
CA ILE A 29 -5.74 5.74 -2.03
C ILE A 29 -5.44 7.17 -2.51
N ARG A 30 -5.54 8.11 -1.60
CA ARG A 30 -5.07 9.47 -1.78
C ARG A 30 -3.68 9.59 -1.15
N THR A 31 -2.66 9.63 -1.98
CA THR A 31 -1.27 9.72 -1.54
C THR A 31 -0.99 11.09 -0.89
N VAL A 32 0.09 11.17 -0.11
CA VAL A 32 0.55 12.43 0.51
C VAL A 32 0.79 13.50 -0.56
N GLY A 33 1.40 13.12 -1.70
CA GLY A 33 1.64 14.03 -2.82
C GLY A 33 0.36 14.65 -3.37
N GLU A 34 -0.70 13.87 -3.57
CA GLU A 34 -2.00 14.36 -4.02
C GLU A 34 -2.63 15.32 -3.00
N GLN A 35 -2.57 14.96 -1.72
CA GLN A 35 -3.12 15.81 -0.66
C GLN A 35 -2.37 17.14 -0.56
N LEU A 36 -1.04 17.12 -0.65
CA LEU A 36 -0.22 18.34 -0.68
C LEU A 36 -0.49 19.19 -1.93
N ALA A 37 -0.61 18.57 -3.11
CA ALA A 37 -0.95 19.26 -4.34
C ALA A 37 -2.30 20.01 -4.22
N ASN A 38 -3.30 19.37 -3.60
CA ASN A 38 -4.59 20.00 -3.35
C ASN A 38 -4.46 21.22 -2.42
N GLN A 39 -3.69 21.12 -1.33
CA GLN A 39 -3.45 22.25 -0.42
C GLN A 39 -2.67 23.38 -1.11
N PHE A 40 -1.70 23.01 -1.93
CA PHE A 40 -0.93 23.96 -2.71
C PHE A 40 -1.82 24.72 -3.71
N ASN A 41 -2.70 24.03 -4.41
CA ASN A 41 -3.67 24.64 -5.34
C ASN A 41 -4.63 25.60 -4.63
N ILE A 42 -5.09 25.25 -3.42
CA ILE A 42 -5.92 26.14 -2.58
C ILE A 42 -5.11 27.40 -2.22
N SER A 43 -3.85 27.24 -1.84
CA SER A 43 -2.98 28.38 -1.50
C SER A 43 -2.72 29.31 -2.67
N LEU A 44 -2.49 28.74 -3.88
CA LEU A 44 -2.32 29.51 -5.11
C LEU A 44 -3.59 30.28 -5.47
N SER A 45 -4.76 29.66 -5.34
CA SER A 45 -6.04 30.33 -5.60
C SER A 45 -6.30 31.51 -4.64
N ARG A 46 -5.91 31.36 -3.37
CA ARG A 46 -5.95 32.46 -2.39
C ARG A 46 -4.95 33.57 -2.74
N MET A 47 -3.74 33.19 -3.13
CA MET A 47 -2.71 34.16 -3.55
C MET A 47 -3.14 34.92 -4.80
N GLN A 48 -3.70 34.23 -5.81
CA GLN A 48 -4.23 34.87 -7.02
C GLN A 48 -5.30 35.91 -6.70
N ARG A 49 -6.24 35.59 -5.79
CA ARG A 49 -7.26 36.53 -5.33
C ARG A 49 -6.63 37.73 -4.63
N ASN A 50 -5.69 37.51 -3.72
CA ASN A 50 -4.99 38.57 -3.01
C ASN A 50 -4.22 39.51 -3.95
N ILE A 51 -3.55 38.97 -4.96
CA ILE A 51 -2.84 39.76 -5.99
C ILE A 51 -3.85 40.62 -6.78
N ARG A 52 -4.97 40.04 -7.20
CA ARG A 52 -6.02 40.78 -7.93
C ARG A 52 -6.58 41.92 -7.09
N ASP A 53 -6.85 41.67 -5.82
CA ASP A 53 -7.40 42.69 -4.91
C ASP A 53 -6.38 43.82 -4.70
N ARG A 54 -5.09 43.51 -4.55
CA ARG A 54 -4.02 44.51 -4.43
C ARG A 54 -3.83 45.33 -5.70
N MET A 55 -3.91 44.69 -6.88
CA MET A 55 -3.85 45.40 -8.16
C MET A 55 -5.00 46.37 -8.33
N ASN A 56 -6.21 46.06 -7.86
CA ASN A 56 -7.35 46.92 -7.96
C ASN A 56 -7.33 48.10 -6.97
N GLN A 57 -6.57 47.97 -5.88
CA GLN A 57 -6.52 48.99 -4.81
C GLN A 57 -5.39 49.99 -4.96
N ARG A 58 -4.38 49.72 -5.77
CA ARG A 58 -3.18 50.57 -5.92
C ARG A 58 -3.07 51.14 -7.34
N GLU A 59 -2.43 52.30 -7.43
CA GLU A 59 -2.10 52.92 -8.71
C GLU A 59 -1.02 52.13 -9.44
N ALA A 60 -1.22 51.97 -10.73
CA ALA A 60 -0.39 51.11 -11.57
C ALA A 60 1.10 51.52 -11.63
N GLU A 61 1.37 52.82 -11.46
CA GLU A 61 2.74 53.36 -11.58
C GLU A 61 3.66 53.02 -10.42
N SER A 62 3.12 52.63 -9.25
CA SER A 62 3.89 52.32 -8.03
C SER A 62 3.99 50.82 -7.70
N LEU A 63 3.45 49.95 -8.56
CA LEU A 63 3.37 48.51 -8.30
C LEU A 63 4.66 47.78 -8.65
N THR A 64 5.24 47.07 -7.64
CA THR A 64 6.31 46.11 -7.87
C THR A 64 5.81 44.67 -7.69
N PRO A 65 6.38 43.67 -8.37
CA PRO A 65 6.01 42.26 -8.18
C PRO A 65 6.16 41.79 -6.73
N GLN A 66 7.11 42.34 -6.00
CA GLN A 66 7.36 42.01 -4.58
C GLN A 66 6.24 42.50 -3.67
N ASP A 67 5.61 43.63 -3.99
CA ASP A 67 4.46 44.17 -3.23
C ASP A 67 3.18 43.37 -3.48
N LEU A 68 3.06 42.77 -4.64
CA LEU A 68 1.88 41.99 -5.03
C LEU A 68 1.89 40.58 -4.46
N VAL A 69 3.04 39.90 -4.53
CA VAL A 69 3.17 38.50 -4.15
C VAL A 69 3.42 38.34 -2.65
N ASN A 70 2.50 37.66 -1.97
CA ASN A 70 2.66 37.32 -0.54
C ASN A 70 2.90 35.82 -0.37
N SER A 71 4.16 35.40 -0.23
CA SER A 71 4.56 34.01 -0.04
C SER A 71 4.06 33.39 1.28
N ARG A 72 3.75 34.21 2.30
CA ARG A 72 3.24 33.73 3.59
C ARG A 72 1.93 32.99 3.46
N ILE A 73 1.12 33.26 2.42
CA ILE A 73 -0.14 32.55 2.16
C ILE A 73 0.13 31.06 1.94
N ILE A 74 1.14 30.72 1.14
CA ILE A 74 1.52 29.33 0.87
C ILE A 74 2.05 28.67 2.13
N THR A 75 3.00 29.29 2.81
CA THR A 75 3.61 28.79 4.04
C THR A 75 2.58 28.52 5.12
N THR A 76 1.62 29.46 5.31
CA THR A 76 0.57 29.29 6.31
C THR A 76 -0.34 28.10 6.01
N VAL A 77 -0.76 27.90 4.75
CA VAL A 77 -1.63 26.80 4.37
C VAL A 77 -0.92 25.44 4.56
N LEU A 78 0.35 25.33 4.17
CA LEU A 78 1.14 24.11 4.33
C LEU A 78 1.41 23.82 5.81
N ASN A 79 1.80 24.81 6.61
CA ASN A 79 1.99 24.62 8.05
C ASN A 79 0.70 24.22 8.76
N THR A 80 -0.42 24.79 8.35
CA THR A 80 -1.73 24.40 8.89
C THR A 80 -2.06 22.94 8.53
N PHE A 81 -1.79 22.52 7.29
CA PHE A 81 -1.99 21.12 6.89
C PHE A 81 -1.17 20.17 7.74
N PHE A 82 0.12 20.40 7.88
CA PHE A 82 0.99 19.51 8.68
C PHE A 82 0.69 19.57 10.18
N GLY A 83 0.20 20.71 10.69
CA GLY A 83 -0.09 20.88 12.12
C GLY A 83 -1.47 20.42 12.56
N THR A 84 -2.47 20.43 11.67
CA THR A 84 -3.87 20.18 12.06
C THR A 84 -4.55 19.03 11.35
N SER A 85 -3.94 18.47 10.29
CA SER A 85 -4.51 17.33 9.57
C SER A 85 -4.49 16.07 10.42
N GLN A 86 -5.59 15.35 10.48
CA GLN A 86 -5.69 14.05 11.17
C GLN A 86 -4.74 13.00 10.57
N LEU A 87 -4.40 13.11 9.28
CA LEU A 87 -3.53 12.18 8.56
C LEU A 87 -2.05 12.54 8.71
N SER A 88 -1.74 13.79 9.09
CA SER A 88 -0.38 14.19 9.44
C SER A 88 -0.16 13.87 10.91
N GLN A 89 0.61 12.81 11.17
CA GLN A 89 0.86 12.27 12.49
C GLN A 89 2.35 12.37 12.82
N PHE A 90 2.65 12.41 14.12
CA PHE A 90 4.02 12.26 14.58
C PHE A 90 4.49 10.84 14.25
N MET A 91 5.68 10.72 13.61
CA MET A 91 6.17 9.42 13.17
C MET A 91 6.53 8.55 14.38
N ASP A 92 6.08 7.30 14.36
CA ASP A 92 6.49 6.31 15.34
C ASP A 92 7.94 5.89 15.05
N GLN A 93 8.86 6.18 15.97
CA GLN A 93 10.30 5.96 15.85
C GLN A 93 10.85 5.07 16.96
N THR A 94 10.03 4.25 17.58
CA THR A 94 10.45 3.33 18.65
C THR A 94 11.54 2.37 18.17
N ASN A 95 11.37 1.87 16.94
CA ASN A 95 12.34 1.02 16.25
C ASN A 95 12.21 1.19 14.73
N PRO A 96 13.18 0.70 13.92
CA PRO A 96 13.14 0.84 12.46
C PRO A 96 11.89 0.21 11.82
N LEU A 97 11.39 -0.91 12.36
CA LEU A 97 10.17 -1.56 11.88
C LEU A 97 8.94 -0.67 12.09
N ALA A 98 8.86 0.02 13.24
CA ALA A 98 7.78 0.95 13.52
C ALA A 98 7.72 2.10 12.52
N GLU A 99 8.87 2.62 12.09
CA GLU A 99 8.96 3.67 11.08
C GLU A 99 8.43 3.20 9.72
N ILE A 100 8.87 2.04 9.23
CA ILE A 100 8.42 1.47 7.95
C ILE A 100 6.92 1.24 7.98
N THR A 101 6.42 0.58 9.01
CA THR A 101 5.01 0.24 9.12
C THR A 101 4.14 1.48 9.22
N HIS A 102 4.59 2.53 9.90
CA HIS A 102 3.88 3.80 9.95
C HIS A 102 3.80 4.48 8.57
N LYS A 103 4.90 4.46 7.80
CA LYS A 103 4.93 5.02 6.43
C LYS A 103 4.05 4.24 5.44
N ARG A 104 3.84 2.94 5.66
CA ARG A 104 3.02 2.06 4.82
C ARG A 104 1.58 1.90 5.30
N ARG A 105 1.16 2.70 6.27
CA ARG A 105 -0.19 2.64 6.85
C ARG A 105 -1.21 3.32 5.94
N ILE A 106 -2.37 2.68 5.79
CA ILE A 106 -3.50 3.16 5.01
C ILE A 106 -4.67 3.36 5.96
N SER A 107 -5.21 4.59 6.00
CA SER A 107 -6.33 4.94 6.86
C SER A 107 -7.59 5.19 6.02
N SER A 108 -8.71 4.60 6.41
CA SER A 108 -10.03 4.91 5.87
C SER A 108 -10.65 6.15 6.52
N LEU A 109 -10.03 6.67 7.58
CA LEU A 109 -10.46 7.85 8.34
C LEU A 109 -9.90 9.14 7.74
N GLY A 110 -10.48 10.26 8.12
CA GLY A 110 -9.97 11.58 7.81
C GLY A 110 -10.78 12.35 6.77
N PRO A 111 -10.28 13.47 6.27
CA PRO A 111 -10.98 14.32 5.32
C PRO A 111 -11.30 13.62 4.01
N GLY A 112 -12.58 13.47 3.67
CA GLY A 112 -13.05 12.72 2.50
C GLY A 112 -13.13 11.20 2.71
N GLY A 113 -12.87 10.70 3.92
CA GLY A 113 -13.03 9.31 4.33
C GLY A 113 -14.23 9.11 5.25
N LEU A 114 -14.21 7.99 5.96
CA LEU A 114 -15.25 7.58 6.89
C LEU A 114 -15.03 8.18 8.29
N SER A 115 -16.11 8.32 9.07
CA SER A 115 -16.03 8.54 10.52
C SER A 115 -16.18 7.19 11.24
N ARG A 116 -15.54 7.02 12.39
CA ARG A 116 -15.60 5.79 13.19
C ARG A 116 -17.02 5.31 13.46
N GLU A 117 -17.90 6.25 13.76
CA GLU A 117 -19.29 6.00 14.14
C GLU A 117 -20.15 5.52 12.97
N ARG A 118 -19.79 5.92 11.75
CA ARG A 118 -20.51 5.58 10.52
C ARG A 118 -19.94 4.36 9.80
N ALA A 119 -18.79 3.86 10.22
CA ALA A 119 -18.17 2.68 9.64
C ALA A 119 -18.85 1.41 10.18
N GLY A 120 -19.66 0.75 9.36
CA GLY A 120 -20.26 -0.55 9.62
C GLY A 120 -19.24 -1.69 9.66
N PHE A 121 -19.72 -2.90 9.85
CA PHE A 121 -18.88 -4.11 9.82
C PHE A 121 -18.34 -4.39 8.44
N GLU A 122 -19.13 -4.17 7.39
CA GLU A 122 -18.76 -4.45 5.99
C GLU A 122 -17.45 -3.78 5.59
N VAL A 123 -17.27 -2.49 5.94
CA VAL A 123 -16.05 -1.72 5.63
C VAL A 123 -14.83 -2.18 6.44
N ARG A 124 -15.05 -2.87 7.56
CA ARG A 124 -13.98 -3.35 8.47
C ARG A 124 -13.54 -4.77 8.14
N ASP A 125 -14.34 -5.50 7.39
CA ASP A 125 -14.07 -6.87 6.99
C ASP A 125 -12.98 -6.97 5.92
N VAL A 126 -12.42 -8.15 5.77
CA VAL A 126 -11.44 -8.45 4.72
C VAL A 126 -12.18 -8.83 3.45
N HIS A 127 -11.99 -8.04 2.40
CA HIS A 127 -12.53 -8.31 1.09
C HIS A 127 -11.57 -9.18 0.25
N HIS A 128 -12.07 -9.98 -0.70
CA HIS A 128 -11.21 -10.83 -1.55
C HIS A 128 -10.14 -10.01 -2.32
N THR A 129 -10.46 -8.79 -2.75
CA THR A 129 -9.52 -7.88 -3.43
C THR A 129 -8.37 -7.39 -2.54
N HIS A 130 -8.42 -7.61 -1.23
CA HIS A 130 -7.32 -7.31 -0.32
C HIS A 130 -6.12 -8.23 -0.52
N TYR A 131 -6.29 -9.37 -1.20
CA TYR A 131 -5.22 -10.32 -1.47
C TYR A 131 -4.03 -9.64 -2.17
N GLY A 132 -2.85 -9.78 -1.58
CA GLY A 132 -1.62 -9.17 -2.10
C GLY A 132 -1.56 -7.64 -2.07
N ARG A 133 -2.57 -6.95 -1.53
CA ARG A 133 -2.67 -5.48 -1.46
C ARG A 133 -2.70 -4.95 -0.05
N LEU A 134 -3.60 -5.45 0.77
CA LEU A 134 -3.74 -5.08 2.17
C LEU A 134 -3.54 -6.31 3.04
N CYS A 135 -2.76 -6.16 4.11
CA CYS A 135 -2.54 -7.24 5.06
C CYS A 135 -3.85 -7.55 5.82
N PRO A 136 -4.31 -8.80 5.83
CA PRO A 136 -5.51 -9.18 6.56
C PRO A 136 -5.31 -9.27 8.08
N ILE A 137 -4.05 -9.32 8.53
CA ILE A 137 -3.67 -9.55 9.93
C ILE A 137 -3.36 -8.24 10.65
N GLU A 138 -2.55 -7.36 10.02
CA GLU A 138 -2.05 -6.15 10.67
C GLU A 138 -3.10 -5.03 10.66
N THR A 139 -3.79 -4.87 11.79
CA THR A 139 -4.73 -3.78 12.06
C THR A 139 -4.67 -3.40 13.54
N PRO A 140 -4.99 -2.17 13.96
CA PRO A 140 -5.10 -1.83 15.36
C PRO A 140 -6.21 -2.62 16.07
N GLU A 141 -6.02 -2.87 17.34
CA GLU A 141 -7.06 -3.40 18.22
C GLU A 141 -7.99 -2.28 18.70
N GLY A 142 -9.28 -2.58 18.88
CA GLY A 142 -10.25 -1.64 19.44
C GLY A 142 -11.07 -0.90 18.36
N PRO A 143 -11.48 0.36 18.59
CA PRO A 143 -12.48 1.05 17.76
C PRO A 143 -12.04 1.31 16.32
N ASN A 144 -10.76 1.26 16.04
CA ASN A 144 -10.18 1.47 14.70
C ASN A 144 -9.92 0.16 13.92
N ILE A 145 -10.33 -0.99 14.44
CA ILE A 145 -10.14 -2.27 13.77
C ILE A 145 -10.72 -2.23 12.34
N GLY A 146 -9.96 -2.71 11.36
CA GLY A 146 -10.36 -2.73 9.96
C GLY A 146 -10.38 -1.37 9.25
N LEU A 147 -10.30 -0.25 9.97
CA LEU A 147 -10.28 1.10 9.38
C LEU A 147 -8.87 1.62 9.12
N ILE A 148 -7.89 1.07 9.81
CA ILE A 148 -6.48 1.36 9.61
C ILE A 148 -5.80 0.04 9.23
N ASN A 149 -5.31 -0.03 8.02
CA ASN A 149 -4.69 -1.22 7.45
C ASN A 149 -3.24 -0.92 7.06
N SER A 150 -2.46 -1.97 6.84
CA SER A 150 -1.10 -1.88 6.33
C SER A 150 -1.01 -2.42 4.92
N LEU A 151 -0.22 -1.75 4.07
CA LEU A 151 0.06 -2.19 2.72
C LEU A 151 0.83 -3.52 2.75
N ALA A 152 0.44 -4.48 1.91
CA ALA A 152 1.14 -5.74 1.77
C ALA A 152 2.58 -5.53 1.26
N THR A 153 3.47 -6.49 1.52
CA THR A 153 4.92 -6.36 1.33
C THR A 153 5.31 -5.89 -0.07
N PHE A 154 4.75 -6.51 -1.11
CA PHE A 154 5.10 -6.21 -2.51
C PHE A 154 4.10 -5.32 -3.23
N ALA A 155 3.03 -4.88 -2.55
CA ALA A 155 2.02 -4.03 -3.15
C ALA A 155 2.55 -2.63 -3.47
N LYS A 156 2.08 -2.06 -4.55
CA LYS A 156 2.37 -0.70 -5.00
C LYS A 156 1.10 0.08 -5.25
N VAL A 157 1.19 1.40 -5.17
CA VAL A 157 0.10 2.31 -5.52
C VAL A 157 0.41 2.91 -6.88
N ASN A 158 -0.50 2.79 -7.83
CA ASN A 158 -0.33 3.35 -9.16
C ASN A 158 -0.56 4.88 -9.17
N ASN A 159 -0.31 5.51 -10.31
CA ASN A 159 -0.46 6.97 -10.48
C ASN A 159 -1.91 7.45 -10.30
N LEU A 160 -2.89 6.58 -10.42
CA LEU A 160 -4.32 6.88 -10.22
C LEU A 160 -4.76 6.69 -8.77
N GLY A 161 -3.92 6.07 -7.94
CA GLY A 161 -4.20 5.81 -6.53
C GLY A 161 -4.76 4.41 -6.24
N PHE A 162 -4.81 3.50 -7.22
CA PHE A 162 -5.21 2.11 -6.99
C PHE A 162 -4.02 1.28 -6.54
N ILE A 163 -4.30 0.29 -5.68
CA ILE A 163 -3.28 -0.64 -5.21
C ILE A 163 -3.14 -1.78 -6.21
N GLU A 164 -1.93 -2.06 -6.62
CA GLU A 164 -1.56 -3.14 -7.54
C GLU A 164 -0.72 -4.19 -6.82
N SER A 165 -0.92 -5.45 -7.20
CA SER A 165 -0.17 -6.61 -6.70
C SER A 165 0.66 -7.23 -7.81
N PRO A 166 1.88 -7.74 -7.51
CA PRO A 166 2.75 -8.35 -8.52
C PRO A 166 2.39 -9.81 -8.77
N TYR A 167 2.45 -10.22 -10.03
CA TYR A 167 2.24 -11.59 -10.49
C TYR A 167 3.25 -11.96 -11.57
N ARG A 168 3.61 -13.24 -11.65
CA ARG A 168 4.41 -13.80 -12.75
C ARG A 168 3.51 -14.14 -13.93
N ILE A 169 3.95 -13.83 -15.13
CA ILE A 169 3.22 -14.14 -16.35
C ILE A 169 3.38 -15.62 -16.69
N VAL A 170 2.31 -16.27 -17.10
CA VAL A 170 2.32 -17.61 -17.69
C VAL A 170 2.17 -17.50 -19.20
N GLU A 171 3.23 -17.78 -19.95
CA GLU A 171 3.19 -17.81 -21.40
C GLU A 171 2.41 -19.02 -21.90
N LYS A 172 1.37 -18.77 -22.69
CA LYS A 172 0.51 -19.78 -23.32
C LYS A 172 0.99 -20.08 -24.74
N ASN A 173 1.98 -20.93 -24.90
CA ASN A 173 2.38 -21.43 -26.22
C ASN A 173 1.60 -22.71 -26.54
N ASN A 174 1.25 -22.92 -27.81
CA ASN A 174 0.41 -24.04 -28.29
C ASN A 174 0.86 -25.45 -27.86
N LYS A 175 2.04 -25.62 -27.27
CA LYS A 175 2.59 -26.90 -26.81
C LYS A 175 3.13 -26.91 -25.40
N SER A 176 3.26 -25.75 -24.72
CA SER A 176 3.77 -25.72 -23.36
C SER A 176 3.45 -24.39 -22.69
N HIS A 177 2.90 -24.50 -21.49
CA HIS A 177 2.66 -23.35 -20.62
C HIS A 177 3.86 -23.21 -19.71
N LYS A 178 4.54 -22.06 -19.77
CA LYS A 178 5.75 -21.79 -19.01
C LYS A 178 5.56 -20.56 -18.15
N VAL A 179 5.82 -20.68 -16.86
CA VAL A 179 5.89 -19.55 -15.93
C VAL A 179 7.17 -18.78 -16.26
N THR A 180 7.03 -17.49 -16.54
CA THR A 180 8.17 -16.59 -16.78
C THR A 180 8.63 -15.94 -15.49
N ASP A 181 9.83 -15.37 -15.51
CA ASP A 181 10.33 -14.54 -14.40
C ASP A 181 9.90 -13.06 -14.56
N GLU A 182 9.12 -12.77 -15.61
CA GLU A 182 8.57 -11.43 -15.83
C GLU A 182 7.42 -11.17 -14.87
N ILE A 183 7.52 -10.03 -14.15
CA ILE A 183 6.56 -9.63 -13.14
C ILE A 183 5.72 -8.47 -13.68
N VAL A 184 4.40 -8.64 -13.62
CA VAL A 184 3.42 -7.62 -13.96
C VAL A 184 2.62 -7.25 -12.74
N TYR A 185 2.35 -5.97 -12.57
CA TYR A 185 1.46 -5.46 -11.52
C TYR A 185 0.05 -5.36 -12.05
N LEU A 186 -0.89 -6.05 -11.40
CA LEU A 186 -2.29 -6.08 -11.79
C LEU A 186 -3.15 -5.25 -10.84
N SER A 187 -4.08 -4.51 -11.42
CA SER A 187 -5.17 -3.87 -10.68
C SER A 187 -6.21 -4.92 -10.24
N PRO A 188 -7.06 -4.64 -9.23
CA PRO A 188 -8.10 -5.58 -8.80
C PRO A 188 -9.05 -6.00 -9.91
N ASP A 189 -9.44 -5.07 -10.78
CA ASP A 189 -10.35 -5.34 -11.90
C ASP A 189 -9.76 -6.28 -12.96
N GLU A 190 -8.44 -6.24 -13.16
CA GLU A 190 -7.71 -7.11 -14.06
C GLU A 190 -7.54 -8.50 -13.45
N GLU A 191 -7.29 -8.54 -12.14
CA GLU A 191 -7.14 -9.77 -11.37
C GLU A 191 -8.41 -10.62 -11.36
N ASP A 192 -9.57 -10.02 -11.16
CA ASP A 192 -10.86 -10.73 -11.13
C ASP A 192 -11.17 -11.49 -12.43
N ARG A 193 -10.58 -11.07 -13.54
CA ARG A 193 -10.78 -11.71 -14.85
C ARG A 193 -9.79 -12.84 -15.13
N ALA A 194 -8.74 -12.94 -14.34
CA ALA A 194 -7.63 -13.84 -14.57
C ALA A 194 -7.70 -15.09 -13.67
N TYR A 195 -7.15 -16.19 -14.14
CA TYR A 195 -6.91 -17.37 -13.32
C TYR A 195 -5.47 -17.34 -12.80
N ILE A 196 -5.31 -17.32 -11.49
CA ILE A 196 -4.02 -17.15 -10.83
C ILE A 196 -3.68 -18.38 -10.00
N ALA A 197 -2.53 -18.95 -10.26
CA ALA A 197 -1.99 -20.08 -9.48
C ALA A 197 -1.28 -19.59 -8.22
N GLU A 198 -1.33 -20.37 -7.15
CA GLU A 198 -0.62 -20.10 -5.91
C GLU A 198 0.91 -20.26 -6.09
N ALA A 199 1.70 -19.48 -5.32
CA ALA A 199 3.17 -19.56 -5.34
C ALA A 199 3.72 -20.93 -4.88
N THR A 200 2.93 -21.68 -4.12
CA THR A 200 3.28 -23.00 -3.56
C THR A 200 3.22 -24.16 -4.58
N GLU A 201 2.63 -23.91 -5.76
CA GLU A 201 2.52 -24.95 -6.77
C GLU A 201 3.89 -25.43 -7.29
N ASN A 202 4.01 -26.75 -7.45
CA ASN A 202 5.24 -27.37 -7.87
C ASN A 202 5.56 -27.12 -9.35
N LEU A 203 6.69 -26.47 -9.60
CA LEU A 203 7.19 -26.22 -10.94
C LEU A 203 8.36 -27.16 -11.27
N LYS A 204 8.32 -27.80 -12.47
CA LYS A 204 9.46 -28.51 -13.07
C LYS A 204 9.87 -27.80 -14.35
N ASN A 205 11.09 -27.28 -14.42
CA ASN A 205 11.59 -26.50 -15.56
C ASN A 205 10.66 -25.33 -15.93
N ASN A 206 10.16 -24.61 -14.93
CA ASN A 206 9.19 -23.51 -15.06
C ASN A 206 7.84 -23.93 -15.68
N LYS A 207 7.47 -25.20 -15.60
CA LYS A 207 6.15 -25.71 -15.99
C LYS A 207 5.45 -26.31 -14.79
N PHE A 208 4.14 -26.21 -14.77
CA PHE A 208 3.34 -26.87 -13.75
C PHE A 208 3.50 -28.37 -13.82
N SER A 209 3.72 -29.01 -12.66
CA SER A 209 3.89 -30.48 -12.58
C SER A 209 2.55 -31.20 -12.64
N ASN A 210 1.48 -30.55 -12.17
CA ASN A 210 0.14 -31.10 -12.08
C ASN A 210 -0.70 -30.64 -13.29
N GLU A 211 -1.57 -31.54 -13.82
CA GLU A 211 -2.50 -31.18 -14.89
C GLU A 211 -3.64 -30.32 -14.39
N ASN A 212 -4.13 -30.59 -13.17
CA ASN A 212 -5.18 -29.82 -12.52
C ASN A 212 -4.58 -29.09 -11.33
N ILE A 213 -4.84 -27.78 -11.26
CA ILE A 213 -4.30 -26.88 -10.28
C ILE A 213 -5.44 -26.08 -9.65
N ARG A 214 -5.34 -25.85 -8.35
CA ARG A 214 -6.22 -24.91 -7.66
C ARG A 214 -5.80 -23.51 -8.03
N ALA A 215 -6.69 -22.76 -8.68
CA ALA A 215 -6.46 -21.39 -9.07
C ALA A 215 -7.45 -20.48 -8.35
N ARG A 216 -7.04 -19.23 -8.14
CA ARG A 216 -7.89 -18.16 -7.64
C ARG A 216 -8.53 -17.43 -8.83
N HIS A 217 -9.83 -17.17 -8.75
CA HIS A 217 -10.58 -16.40 -9.74
C HIS A 217 -11.67 -15.60 -9.02
N GLY A 218 -11.44 -14.29 -8.84
CA GLY A 218 -12.30 -13.47 -8.00
C GLY A 218 -12.39 -14.01 -6.57
N GLU A 219 -13.60 -14.34 -6.12
CA GLU A 219 -13.86 -14.93 -4.79
C GLU A 219 -13.68 -16.46 -4.76
N ASP A 220 -13.69 -17.11 -5.90
CA ASP A 220 -13.71 -18.56 -6.02
C ASP A 220 -12.32 -19.17 -6.16
N PHE A 221 -12.17 -20.45 -5.75
CA PHE A 221 -10.97 -21.25 -5.89
C PHE A 221 -11.24 -22.51 -6.73
N PRO A 222 -11.53 -22.39 -8.03
CA PRO A 222 -11.78 -23.53 -8.90
C PRO A 222 -10.53 -24.36 -9.11
N ILE A 223 -10.72 -25.68 -9.32
CA ILE A 223 -9.68 -26.57 -9.81
C ILE A 223 -9.78 -26.60 -11.33
N ILE A 224 -8.76 -26.08 -12.01
CA ILE A 224 -8.75 -25.93 -13.46
C ILE A 224 -7.52 -26.61 -14.07
N SER A 225 -7.55 -26.82 -15.38
CA SER A 225 -6.40 -27.29 -16.12
C SER A 225 -5.26 -26.26 -16.08
N SER A 226 -4.02 -26.72 -15.93
CA SER A 226 -2.82 -25.89 -15.94
C SER A 226 -2.71 -25.01 -17.19
N ASN A 227 -3.36 -25.41 -18.29
CA ASN A 227 -3.36 -24.68 -19.55
C ASN A 227 -4.23 -23.39 -19.51
N SER A 228 -5.12 -23.28 -18.53
CA SER A 228 -6.04 -22.14 -18.41
C SER A 228 -5.47 -21.02 -17.53
N ILE A 229 -4.37 -21.26 -16.82
CA ILE A 229 -3.77 -20.32 -15.89
C ILE A 229 -3.14 -19.16 -16.65
N ASP A 230 -3.40 -17.93 -16.20
CA ASP A 230 -2.88 -16.70 -16.79
C ASP A 230 -1.66 -16.18 -16.06
N TYR A 231 -1.69 -16.24 -14.72
CA TYR A 231 -0.65 -15.73 -13.85
C TYR A 231 -0.35 -16.68 -12.70
N MET A 232 0.74 -16.43 -12.02
CA MET A 232 1.14 -17.13 -10.80
C MET A 232 1.60 -16.11 -9.75
N ASP A 233 1.29 -16.35 -8.49
CA ASP A 233 1.79 -15.55 -7.37
C ASP A 233 3.32 -15.54 -7.33
N VAL A 234 3.92 -14.42 -6.96
CA VAL A 234 5.38 -14.27 -6.87
C VAL A 234 5.91 -15.00 -5.63
N SER A 235 5.25 -14.81 -4.49
CA SER A 235 5.63 -15.39 -3.21
C SER A 235 4.41 -15.52 -2.31
N SER A 236 4.42 -16.48 -1.39
CA SER A 236 3.41 -16.59 -0.33
C SER A 236 3.39 -15.36 0.61
N ASN A 237 4.54 -14.70 0.77
CA ASN A 237 4.67 -13.51 1.64
C ASN A 237 3.98 -12.26 1.06
N GLN A 238 3.53 -12.29 -0.19
CA GLN A 238 2.84 -11.14 -0.79
C GLN A 238 1.50 -10.79 -0.13
N ILE A 239 0.90 -11.72 0.62
CA ILE A 239 -0.39 -11.52 1.28
C ILE A 239 -0.26 -10.63 2.52
N VAL A 240 0.87 -10.71 3.21
CA VAL A 240 1.09 -10.11 4.53
C VAL A 240 1.87 -8.80 4.45
N SER A 241 1.75 -7.99 5.50
CA SER A 241 2.55 -6.76 5.67
C SER A 241 3.99 -7.09 6.07
N VAL A 242 4.84 -6.07 6.06
CA VAL A 242 6.24 -6.19 6.48
C VAL A 242 6.35 -6.72 7.91
N SER A 243 5.53 -6.20 8.83
CA SER A 243 5.53 -6.62 10.23
C SER A 243 5.10 -8.09 10.39
N ALA A 244 4.02 -8.49 9.73
CA ALA A 244 3.54 -9.86 9.79
C ALA A 244 4.50 -10.85 9.10
N SER A 245 5.19 -10.45 8.05
CA SER A 245 6.16 -11.30 7.33
C SER A 245 7.41 -11.64 8.15
N LEU A 246 7.68 -10.91 9.22
CA LEU A 246 8.79 -11.18 10.14
C LEU A 246 8.44 -12.19 11.25
N ILE A 247 7.18 -12.64 11.32
CA ILE A 247 6.76 -13.66 12.30
C ILE A 247 7.16 -15.04 11.76
N PRO A 248 8.08 -15.76 12.42
CA PRO A 248 8.44 -17.12 12.00
C PRO A 248 7.26 -18.07 12.23
N PHE A 249 7.05 -19.01 11.31
CA PHE A 249 5.96 -20.01 11.33
C PHE A 249 4.57 -19.40 11.40
N LEU A 250 4.37 -18.25 10.75
CA LEU A 250 3.10 -17.53 10.73
C LEU A 250 1.91 -18.41 10.31
N GLU A 251 2.13 -19.35 9.40
CA GLU A 251 1.12 -20.28 8.89
C GLU A 251 0.53 -21.21 9.97
N ASN A 252 1.23 -21.37 11.07
CA ASN A 252 0.79 -22.21 12.20
C ASN A 252 0.13 -21.40 13.32
N ASP A 253 0.14 -20.06 13.21
CA ASP A 253 -0.42 -19.19 14.23
C ASP A 253 -1.89 -18.83 13.93
N ASP A 254 -2.67 -18.67 15.00
CA ASP A 254 -4.00 -18.08 14.91
C ASP A 254 -3.92 -16.61 14.49
N ALA A 255 -4.81 -16.17 13.62
CA ALA A 255 -4.83 -14.80 13.10
C ALA A 255 -4.89 -13.73 14.20
N ASN A 256 -5.65 -13.98 15.26
CA ASN A 256 -5.76 -13.06 16.41
C ASN A 256 -4.40 -12.90 17.14
N ARG A 257 -3.66 -14.00 17.31
CA ARG A 257 -2.35 -13.96 17.96
C ARG A 257 -1.28 -13.37 17.07
N ALA A 258 -1.33 -13.62 15.77
CA ALA A 258 -0.47 -12.98 14.79
C ALA A 258 -0.68 -11.45 14.73
N LEU A 259 -1.94 -10.98 14.83
CA LEU A 259 -2.27 -9.56 14.96
C LEU A 259 -1.61 -8.94 16.20
N MET A 260 -1.78 -9.57 17.36
CA MET A 260 -1.17 -9.10 18.61
C MET A 260 0.36 -9.08 18.49
N GLY A 261 0.97 -10.15 17.96
CA GLY A 261 2.41 -10.28 17.77
C GLY A 261 2.97 -9.19 16.84
N SER A 262 2.34 -8.92 15.71
CA SER A 262 2.76 -7.86 14.78
C SER A 262 2.69 -6.47 15.44
N ASN A 263 1.65 -6.21 16.24
CA ASN A 263 1.52 -4.98 17.01
C ASN A 263 2.61 -4.85 18.07
N MET A 264 2.95 -5.94 18.79
CA MET A 264 4.00 -5.95 19.83
C MET A 264 5.40 -5.73 19.23
N MET A 265 5.73 -6.30 18.07
CA MET A 265 7.04 -6.09 17.43
C MET A 265 7.31 -4.62 17.13
N ARG A 266 6.29 -3.83 16.80
CA ARG A 266 6.42 -2.38 16.58
C ARG A 266 6.71 -1.59 17.86
N GLN A 267 6.39 -2.13 19.02
CA GLN A 267 6.60 -1.51 20.33
C GLN A 267 7.93 -1.92 20.98
N ALA A 268 8.68 -2.84 20.36
CA ALA A 268 9.94 -3.33 20.88
C ALA A 268 10.98 -2.22 20.93
N VAL A 269 11.69 -2.12 22.03
CA VAL A 269 12.78 -1.16 22.22
C VAL A 269 14.10 -1.80 21.77
N PRO A 270 14.90 -1.15 20.91
CA PRO A 270 16.20 -1.66 20.50
C PRO A 270 17.15 -1.81 21.70
N LEU A 271 17.83 -2.96 21.78
CA LEU A 271 18.80 -3.23 22.82
C LEU A 271 20.15 -2.60 22.47
N LEU A 272 20.94 -2.26 23.50
CA LEU A 272 22.31 -1.74 23.32
C LEU A 272 23.23 -2.77 22.65
N LYS A 273 23.00 -4.05 22.93
CA LYS A 273 23.71 -5.17 22.29
C LYS A 273 22.64 -6.13 21.77
N PRO A 274 22.23 -6.00 20.50
CA PRO A 274 21.24 -6.91 19.93
C PRO A 274 21.88 -8.25 19.62
N ASP A 275 21.10 -9.33 19.79
CA ASP A 275 21.44 -10.66 19.33
C ASP A 275 20.68 -11.00 18.06
N SER A 276 21.25 -11.81 17.17
CA SER A 276 20.56 -12.29 15.98
C SER A 276 19.46 -13.30 16.37
N PRO A 277 18.32 -13.28 15.66
CA PRO A 277 17.27 -14.28 15.92
C PRO A 277 17.78 -15.69 15.56
N LEU A 278 17.38 -16.69 16.37
CA LEU A 278 17.71 -18.09 16.12
C LEU A 278 17.01 -18.64 14.88
N VAL A 279 15.81 -18.16 14.61
CA VAL A 279 15.00 -18.52 13.44
C VAL A 279 14.58 -17.23 12.76
N GLY A 280 14.95 -17.08 11.48
CA GLY A 280 14.58 -15.96 10.64
C GLY A 280 13.61 -16.36 9.54
N THR A 281 12.94 -15.38 8.94
CA THR A 281 12.01 -15.56 7.81
C THR A 281 12.68 -15.34 6.44
N GLY A 282 13.90 -14.79 6.43
CA GLY A 282 14.66 -14.47 5.23
C GLY A 282 14.39 -13.07 4.65
N ILE A 283 13.43 -12.33 5.19
CA ILE A 283 13.07 -10.97 4.75
C ILE A 283 13.82 -9.90 5.59
N GLU A 284 14.44 -10.28 6.68
CA GLU A 284 15.04 -9.34 7.65
C GLU A 284 16.05 -8.39 7.02
N ALA A 285 16.88 -8.90 6.09
CA ALA A 285 17.89 -8.09 5.41
C ALA A 285 17.27 -7.02 4.52
N ASP A 286 16.22 -7.38 3.76
CA ASP A 286 15.52 -6.47 2.86
C ASP A 286 14.76 -5.40 3.65
N VAL A 287 14.10 -5.79 4.74
CA VAL A 287 13.42 -4.87 5.65
C VAL A 287 14.41 -3.90 6.29
N ALA A 288 15.60 -4.38 6.70
CA ALA A 288 16.64 -3.54 7.25
C ALA A 288 17.16 -2.52 6.23
N LEU A 289 17.34 -2.93 4.96
CA LEU A 289 17.72 -2.03 3.86
C LEU A 289 16.68 -0.94 3.62
N ASP A 290 15.41 -1.33 3.56
CA ASP A 290 14.30 -0.41 3.29
C ASP A 290 14.00 0.53 4.47
N SER A 291 14.41 0.16 5.70
CA SER A 291 14.25 1.01 6.88
C SER A 291 15.13 2.26 6.86
N GLY A 292 16.14 2.31 5.98
CA GLY A 292 17.11 3.39 5.93
C GLY A 292 18.13 3.37 7.09
N VAL A 293 18.14 2.29 7.87
CA VAL A 293 19.18 2.05 8.89
C VAL A 293 20.49 1.73 8.19
N THR A 294 21.60 2.27 8.70
CA THR A 294 22.93 1.96 8.19
C THR A 294 23.25 0.48 8.42
N ILE A 295 23.37 -0.27 7.34
CA ILE A 295 23.72 -1.69 7.38
C ILE A 295 25.20 -1.83 7.15
N VAL A 296 25.86 -2.63 8.00
CA VAL A 296 27.25 -2.99 7.82
C VAL A 296 27.37 -3.98 6.67
N CYS A 297 28.00 -3.57 5.59
CA CYS A 297 28.29 -4.43 4.46
C CYS A 297 29.54 -5.31 4.78
N LEU A 298 29.67 -6.46 4.11
CA LEU A 298 30.83 -7.34 4.22
C LEU A 298 32.20 -6.63 4.02
N LEU A 299 32.23 -5.54 3.29
CA LEU A 299 33.39 -4.68 3.12
C LEU A 299 33.88 -3.98 4.41
N TYR A 300 33.02 -3.90 5.44
CA TYR A 300 33.30 -3.27 6.72
C TYR A 300 33.67 -4.24 7.83
N THR A 301 33.89 -5.51 7.51
CA THR A 301 34.40 -6.50 8.49
C THR A 301 35.85 -6.22 8.91
N SER A 302 36.58 -5.38 8.15
CA SER A 302 37.85 -4.80 8.54
C SER A 302 37.72 -3.28 8.40
N PRO A 303 37.37 -2.55 9.47
CA PRO A 303 37.24 -1.11 9.42
C PRO A 303 38.56 -0.45 9.05
N SER A 304 38.55 0.32 7.97
CA SER A 304 39.71 1.15 7.64
C SER A 304 39.82 2.31 8.65
N PRO A 305 41.01 2.90 8.85
CA PRO A 305 41.15 4.07 9.71
C PRO A 305 40.25 5.25 9.34
N ARG A 306 39.72 5.30 8.11
CA ARG A 306 38.76 6.31 7.64
C ARG A 306 37.34 6.02 8.15
N ASP A 307 36.96 4.77 8.30
CA ASP A 307 35.64 4.38 8.73
C ASP A 307 35.42 4.57 10.22
N LEU A 308 36.53 4.49 11.02
CA LEU A 308 36.52 4.80 12.44
C LEU A 308 36.23 6.28 12.75
N SER A 309 36.47 7.18 11.80
CA SER A 309 36.20 8.62 11.96
C SER A 309 34.75 9.00 11.70
N THR A 310 34.00 8.17 10.99
CA THR A 310 32.57 8.40 10.65
C THR A 310 31.59 7.68 11.58
N SER A 311 32.06 6.80 12.45
CA SER A 311 31.26 6.06 13.43
C SER A 311 31.15 6.69 14.82
N ARG A 312 31.43 8.02 14.92
CA ARG A 312 31.29 8.79 16.17
C ARG A 312 30.07 9.70 16.13
#